data_a583b7a43d209b1638602f46b3ddf7be
#
_entry.id   a583b7a43d209b1638602f46b3ddf7be
#
_cell.length_a   1.000
_cell.length_b   1.000
_cell.length_c   1.000
_cell.angle_alpha   90.00
_cell.angle_beta   90.00
_cell.angle_gamma   90.00
#
_symmetry.space_group_name_H-M   'P 1'
#
loop_
_entity.id
_entity.type
_entity.pdbx_description
1 polymer ?
#
loop_
_entity_poly.entity_id
_entity_poly.type
_entity_poly.pdbx_seq_one_letter_code
_entity_poly.pdbx_strand_id
1 'polypeptide(L)'
;MEFNQDNRSFCTTVAVLDTVAEQLADVDLTLPDYCPDIEKILKCTLIPKIQTRTLSGGQLQIDGNCVVNVLYVDSIKKSIRCCEQSVNFSQSFSVKEAPDNPVILTRTKPEYINCRALSPRRLVMHGAFSLYAKVLSSAKTSIYSPPAENCLEAQLMNIKCASLTSLCQEQFSVVEEVSVGDKPVIESILSTDISVNITDTKAVTGKLMANGEINLKLLYITDVESGETGKLDYLLPFNQIIDCEGIDENTINCVSCDIMSYDIRLKNDVMSDKPLLLLDLKLCLTEEGYVIADENVVTDAYSVKCATQPAFTQLNIVSDLAKLNDSHIEKSSVAVDNGKISKVINISSNQITADYSCDDKGITVSGKVNICILAENEDKIPVFIERNIDYSHLMTSSSEYNCALYVEPRVASISYRLADDSTVEIRCEIKFAVSAAAKENIRAVSDVEIFEDKPVKPEECALTLYFAQAGESLWSIAKSHNTALDKLIEENSAAAQNEDISRMPVSYTHLRAHETLSDL
;
A
#
# COMPACT_ATOMS: atom_id res chain seq x y z
N MET A 1 -31.08 -31.95 -12.07
CA MET A 1 -30.84 -31.05 -13.22
C MET A 1 -29.95 -29.95 -12.69
N GLU A 2 -28.70 -29.89 -13.12
CA GLU A 2 -27.83 -28.79 -12.81
C GLU A 2 -28.32 -27.58 -13.57
N PHE A 3 -28.85 -26.61 -12.86
CA PHE A 3 -29.22 -25.33 -13.44
C PHE A 3 -27.93 -24.57 -13.72
N ASN A 4 -27.70 -24.23 -14.99
CA ASN A 4 -26.68 -23.24 -15.35
C ASN A 4 -27.12 -21.90 -14.76
N GLN A 5 -26.69 -21.61 -13.54
CA GLN A 5 -26.73 -20.28 -12.99
C GLN A 5 -25.66 -19.47 -13.72
N ASP A 6 -26.07 -18.48 -14.49
CA ASP A 6 -25.17 -17.41 -14.94
C ASP A 6 -24.73 -16.64 -13.68
N ASN A 7 -23.82 -17.22 -12.91
CA ASN A 7 -23.26 -16.60 -11.72
C ASN A 7 -22.38 -15.43 -12.16
N ARG A 8 -22.94 -14.24 -12.15
CA ARG A 8 -22.14 -13.02 -12.26
C ARG A 8 -21.17 -13.01 -11.09
N SER A 9 -19.97 -12.60 -11.35
CA SER A 9 -18.94 -12.51 -10.31
C SER A 9 -18.05 -11.30 -10.58
N PHE A 10 -17.60 -10.66 -9.52
CA PHE A 10 -16.54 -9.68 -9.58
C PHE A 10 -15.31 -10.19 -8.81
N CYS A 11 -14.15 -9.70 -9.20
CA CYS A 11 -12.90 -10.08 -8.57
C CYS A 11 -12.46 -8.96 -7.61
N THR A 12 -11.91 -9.38 -6.47
CA THR A 12 -11.33 -8.48 -5.47
C THR A 12 -9.94 -8.98 -5.08
N THR A 13 -9.09 -8.07 -4.63
CA THR A 13 -7.82 -8.44 -4.01
C THR A 13 -8.07 -8.89 -2.58
N VAL A 14 -7.56 -10.05 -2.21
CA VAL A 14 -7.58 -10.56 -0.83
C VAL A 14 -6.17 -10.84 -0.35
N ALA A 15 -5.91 -10.55 0.92
CA ALA A 15 -4.67 -10.95 1.58
C ALA A 15 -4.83 -12.37 2.14
N VAL A 16 -4.13 -13.34 1.55
CA VAL A 16 -4.10 -14.73 2.03
C VAL A 16 -3.06 -14.92 3.14
N LEU A 17 -2.11 -14.00 3.24
CA LEU A 17 -1.17 -13.86 4.34
C LEU A 17 -0.95 -12.36 4.61
N ASP A 18 -0.97 -11.96 5.88
CA ASP A 18 -0.54 -10.63 6.34
C ASP A 18 0.06 -10.81 7.72
N THR A 19 1.38 -10.72 7.82
CA THR A 19 2.11 -11.08 9.04
C THR A 19 3.42 -10.33 9.17
N VAL A 20 3.99 -10.37 10.37
CA VAL A 20 5.28 -9.79 10.68
C VAL A 20 6.09 -10.77 11.53
N ALA A 21 7.40 -10.82 11.29
CA ALA A 21 8.35 -11.55 12.11
C ALA A 21 9.53 -10.66 12.49
N GLU A 22 9.97 -10.74 13.74
CA GLU A 22 11.19 -10.10 14.20
C GLU A 22 12.40 -10.93 13.83
N GLN A 23 13.44 -10.28 13.30
CA GLN A 23 14.71 -10.89 12.95
C GLN A 23 15.81 -10.23 13.78
N LEU A 24 16.64 -11.07 14.40
CA LEU A 24 17.79 -10.60 15.17
C LEU A 24 19.00 -10.34 14.26
N ALA A 25 19.73 -9.28 14.54
CA ALA A 25 20.98 -8.93 13.87
C ALA A 25 22.09 -8.71 14.92
N ASP A 26 22.60 -9.83 15.41
CA ASP A 26 23.69 -9.86 16.40
C ASP A 26 25.02 -9.99 15.68
N VAL A 27 25.96 -9.09 15.98
CA VAL A 27 27.28 -9.03 15.33
C VAL A 27 28.38 -8.82 16.35
N ASP A 28 29.42 -9.62 16.26
CA ASP A 28 30.71 -9.40 16.90
C ASP A 28 31.71 -9.01 15.81
N LEU A 29 32.00 -7.72 15.70
CA LEU A 29 32.86 -7.13 14.68
C LEU A 29 34.24 -6.84 15.25
N THR A 30 35.26 -7.41 14.63
CA THR A 30 36.65 -6.98 14.81
C THR A 30 37.09 -6.18 13.59
N LEU A 31 37.55 -4.95 13.80
CA LEU A 31 38.02 -4.09 12.72
C LEU A 31 39.16 -4.75 11.96
N PRO A 32 39.11 -4.75 10.62
CA PRO A 32 40.24 -5.17 9.78
C PRO A 32 41.51 -4.37 10.07
N ASP A 33 42.69 -4.95 9.88
CA ASP A 33 43.97 -4.33 10.23
C ASP A 33 44.25 -3.00 9.53
N TYR A 34 43.66 -2.79 8.36
CA TYR A 34 43.76 -1.53 7.63
C TYR A 34 42.86 -0.42 8.14
N CYS A 35 41.90 -0.73 9.02
CA CYS A 35 41.05 0.26 9.65
C CYS A 35 41.74 0.86 10.88
N PRO A 36 41.69 2.21 11.07
CA PRO A 36 42.19 2.84 12.27
C PRO A 36 41.30 2.54 13.48
N ASP A 37 41.88 2.65 14.68
CA ASP A 37 41.20 2.42 15.94
C ASP A 37 40.03 3.38 16.15
N ILE A 38 38.95 2.89 16.78
CA ILE A 38 37.77 3.66 17.11
C ILE A 38 38.04 4.55 18.32
N GLU A 39 37.78 5.83 18.19
CA GLU A 39 37.69 6.77 19.32
C GLU A 39 36.25 6.89 19.82
N LYS A 40 35.31 7.11 18.88
CA LYS A 40 33.92 7.33 19.18
C LYS A 40 33.03 6.77 18.10
N ILE A 41 31.99 6.02 18.49
CA ILE A 41 30.93 5.58 17.58
C ILE A 41 29.98 6.77 17.37
N LEU A 42 29.72 7.10 16.11
CA LEU A 42 28.76 8.14 15.71
C LEU A 42 27.36 7.56 15.53
N LYS A 43 27.27 6.50 14.71
CA LYS A 43 25.99 5.84 14.39
C LYS A 43 26.22 4.39 13.99
N CYS A 44 25.29 3.55 14.45
CA CYS A 44 25.11 2.20 13.89
C CYS A 44 23.77 2.15 13.17
N THR A 45 23.74 1.51 12.02
CA THR A 45 22.51 1.41 11.20
C THR A 45 22.31 -0.03 10.73
N LEU A 46 21.07 -0.52 10.80
CA LEU A 46 20.65 -1.77 10.18
C LEU A 46 20.09 -1.49 8.79
N ILE A 47 20.57 -2.22 7.79
CA ILE A 47 20.11 -2.13 6.39
C ILE A 47 19.72 -3.54 5.96
N PRO A 48 18.51 -4.01 6.28
CA PRO A 48 18.04 -5.32 5.82
C PRO A 48 17.75 -5.28 4.32
N LYS A 49 18.28 -6.27 3.58
CA LYS A 49 18.10 -6.44 2.14
C LYS A 49 17.49 -7.81 1.86
N ILE A 50 16.39 -7.84 1.12
CA ILE A 50 15.72 -9.07 0.72
C ILE A 50 16.33 -9.52 -0.59
N GLN A 51 16.87 -10.73 -0.64
CA GLN A 51 17.51 -11.30 -1.82
C GLN A 51 16.55 -12.16 -2.63
N THR A 52 15.77 -13.02 -1.94
CA THR A 52 14.84 -13.93 -2.59
C THR A 52 13.53 -14.03 -1.82
N ARG A 53 12.46 -14.27 -2.57
CA ARG A 53 11.12 -14.58 -2.06
C ARG A 53 10.56 -15.72 -2.89
N THR A 54 10.22 -16.83 -2.25
CA THR A 54 9.71 -17.99 -2.94
C THR A 54 8.49 -18.54 -2.23
N LEU A 55 7.37 -18.64 -2.93
CA LEU A 55 6.17 -19.31 -2.43
C LEU A 55 6.06 -20.68 -3.10
N SER A 56 6.16 -21.74 -2.29
CA SER A 56 6.06 -23.12 -2.76
C SER A 56 5.48 -24.01 -1.67
N GLY A 57 4.61 -24.93 -2.06
CA GLY A 57 4.05 -25.94 -1.15
C GLY A 57 3.32 -25.36 0.07
N GLY A 58 2.69 -24.18 -0.06
CA GLY A 58 2.00 -23.52 1.06
C GLY A 58 2.96 -22.84 2.05
N GLN A 59 4.22 -22.61 1.66
CA GLN A 59 5.19 -21.88 2.48
C GLN A 59 5.81 -20.74 1.67
N LEU A 60 5.81 -19.56 2.27
CA LEU A 60 6.56 -18.40 1.78
C LEU A 60 7.91 -18.37 2.48
N GLN A 61 8.97 -18.58 1.71
CA GLN A 61 10.36 -18.47 2.16
C GLN A 61 10.92 -17.12 1.72
N ILE A 62 11.52 -16.39 2.67
CA ILE A 62 12.17 -15.09 2.44
C ILE A 62 13.60 -15.19 2.97
N ASP A 63 14.57 -15.01 2.08
CA ASP A 63 15.99 -15.01 2.42
C ASP A 63 16.61 -13.67 2.09
N GLY A 64 17.56 -13.26 2.91
CA GLY A 64 18.23 -12.00 2.73
C GLY A 64 19.45 -11.83 3.63
N ASN A 65 19.99 -10.63 3.63
CA ASN A 65 21.05 -10.24 4.53
C ASN A 65 20.76 -8.87 5.14
N CYS A 66 21.17 -8.70 6.39
CA CYS A 66 21.15 -7.41 7.06
C CYS A 66 22.58 -6.87 7.12
N VAL A 67 22.82 -5.73 6.48
CA VAL A 67 24.09 -5.03 6.57
C VAL A 67 24.05 -4.14 7.80
N VAL A 68 25.00 -4.35 8.70
CA VAL A 68 25.22 -3.47 9.86
C VAL A 68 26.33 -2.50 9.48
N ASN A 69 25.98 -1.23 9.35
CA ASN A 69 26.91 -0.17 9.02
C ASN A 69 27.24 0.62 10.29
N VAL A 70 28.53 0.84 10.54
CA VAL A 70 29.05 1.58 11.70
C VAL A 70 29.84 2.79 11.22
N LEU A 71 29.34 3.98 11.50
CA LEU A 71 30.07 5.23 11.36
C LEU A 71 30.78 5.56 12.67
N TYR A 72 32.07 5.84 12.60
CA TYR A 72 32.86 6.16 13.79
C TYR A 72 33.91 7.24 13.50
N VAL A 73 34.41 7.85 14.56
CA VAL A 73 35.56 8.77 14.53
C VAL A 73 36.82 7.98 14.81
N ASP A 74 37.83 8.10 13.97
CA ASP A 74 39.12 7.45 14.19
C ASP A 74 39.93 8.17 15.30
N SER A 75 40.75 7.38 16.00
CA SER A 75 41.53 7.89 17.15
C SER A 75 42.72 8.78 16.76
N ILE A 76 43.20 8.70 15.52
CA ILE A 76 44.43 9.36 15.06
C ILE A 76 44.11 10.72 14.45
N LYS A 77 43.27 10.75 13.41
CA LYS A 77 42.99 11.93 12.59
C LYS A 77 41.68 12.62 12.96
N LYS A 78 40.88 12.01 13.84
CA LYS A 78 39.52 12.48 14.21
C LYS A 78 38.55 12.55 13.01
N SER A 79 38.86 11.83 11.95
CA SER A 79 38.05 11.79 10.73
C SER A 79 36.95 10.72 10.81
N ILE A 80 35.93 10.86 9.97
CA ILE A 80 34.82 9.90 9.90
C ILE A 80 35.28 8.67 9.11
N ARG A 81 34.95 7.51 9.65
CA ARG A 81 35.18 6.20 9.01
C ARG A 81 33.91 5.38 9.01
N CYS A 82 33.86 4.42 8.11
CA CYS A 82 32.79 3.45 7.99
C CYS A 82 33.33 2.02 8.01
N CYS A 83 32.61 1.14 8.69
CA CYS A 83 32.85 -0.30 8.63
C CYS A 83 31.51 -1.01 8.52
N GLU A 84 31.45 -2.05 7.68
CA GLU A 84 30.24 -2.82 7.42
C GLU A 84 30.45 -4.29 7.73
N GLN A 85 29.41 -4.91 8.27
CA GLN A 85 29.33 -6.36 8.49
C GLN A 85 27.95 -6.84 8.06
N SER A 86 27.90 -7.98 7.35
CA SER A 86 26.66 -8.56 6.88
C SER A 86 26.30 -9.82 7.67
N VAL A 87 25.01 -9.96 8.02
CA VAL A 87 24.43 -11.12 8.67
C VAL A 87 23.27 -11.64 7.82
N ASN A 88 23.29 -12.93 7.50
CA ASN A 88 22.22 -13.53 6.74
C ASN A 88 21.01 -13.82 7.62
N PHE A 89 19.82 -13.69 7.07
CA PHE A 89 18.58 -14.12 7.70
C PHE A 89 17.74 -14.96 6.75
N SER A 90 16.89 -15.79 7.33
CA SER A 90 15.98 -16.67 6.61
C SER A 90 14.71 -16.82 7.40
N GLN A 91 13.55 -16.56 6.80
CA GLN A 91 12.25 -16.64 7.45
C GLN A 91 11.26 -17.39 6.58
N SER A 92 10.51 -18.30 7.21
CA SER A 92 9.43 -19.03 6.57
C SER A 92 8.09 -18.70 7.20
N PHE A 93 7.06 -18.50 6.36
CA PHE A 93 5.68 -18.27 6.78
C PHE A 93 4.77 -19.32 6.13
N SER A 94 3.82 -19.86 6.91
CA SER A 94 2.82 -20.79 6.40
C SER A 94 1.67 -20.04 5.75
N VAL A 95 1.33 -20.40 4.51
CA VAL A 95 0.18 -19.88 3.75
C VAL A 95 -0.87 -20.99 3.68
N LYS A 96 -2.05 -20.74 4.23
CA LYS A 96 -3.08 -21.78 4.40
C LYS A 96 -3.65 -22.31 3.09
N GLU A 97 -3.73 -21.48 2.08
CA GLU A 97 -4.24 -21.81 0.76
C GLU A 97 -3.20 -21.39 -0.28
N ALA A 98 -2.90 -22.26 -1.23
CA ALA A 98 -2.00 -21.92 -2.32
C ALA A 98 -2.77 -21.01 -3.30
N PRO A 99 -2.46 -19.70 -3.36
CA PRO A 99 -3.17 -18.79 -4.24
C PRO A 99 -2.74 -18.94 -5.70
N ASP A 100 -3.66 -18.70 -6.62
CA ASP A 100 -3.34 -18.55 -8.02
C ASP A 100 -2.71 -17.19 -8.27
N ASN A 101 -1.58 -17.15 -8.98
CA ASN A 101 -0.84 -15.93 -9.34
C ASN A 101 -0.63 -14.97 -8.15
N PRO A 102 0.09 -15.42 -7.10
CA PRO A 102 0.26 -14.62 -5.90
C PRO A 102 1.21 -13.44 -6.13
N VAL A 103 0.83 -12.30 -5.58
CA VAL A 103 1.73 -11.15 -5.42
C VAL A 103 2.29 -11.14 -4.00
N ILE A 104 3.60 -11.09 -3.89
CA ILE A 104 4.31 -11.12 -2.61
C ILE A 104 4.86 -9.74 -2.31
N LEU A 105 4.28 -9.05 -1.33
CA LEU A 105 4.76 -7.77 -0.82
C LEU A 105 5.59 -8.03 0.43
N THR A 106 6.78 -7.44 0.48
CA THR A 106 7.67 -7.55 1.63
C THR A 106 8.25 -6.20 1.97
N ARG A 107 8.34 -5.93 3.26
CA ARG A 107 8.94 -4.70 3.79
C ARG A 107 9.78 -5.04 5.00
N THR A 108 10.90 -4.36 5.13
CA THR A 108 11.72 -4.44 6.34
C THR A 108 11.69 -3.11 7.07
N LYS A 109 11.75 -3.17 8.41
CA LYS A 109 11.81 -1.99 9.26
C LYS A 109 12.81 -2.22 10.37
N PRO A 110 13.93 -1.47 10.42
CA PRO A 110 14.82 -1.48 11.57
C PRO A 110 14.06 -1.06 12.84
N GLU A 111 14.19 -1.83 13.91
CA GLU A 111 13.53 -1.50 15.18
C GLU A 111 14.54 -0.84 16.14
N TYR A 112 15.66 -1.48 16.36
CA TYR A 112 16.73 -0.93 17.16
C TYR A 112 18.08 -1.56 16.82
N ILE A 113 19.16 -0.86 17.16
CA ILE A 113 20.51 -1.41 17.24
C ILE A 113 21.27 -0.76 18.41
N ASN A 114 21.83 -1.59 19.26
CA ASN A 114 22.72 -1.22 20.36
C ASN A 114 24.14 -1.64 19.99
N CYS A 115 25.07 -0.69 20.01
CA CYS A 115 26.46 -0.92 19.70
C CYS A 115 27.34 -0.59 20.90
N ARG A 116 28.23 -1.51 21.27
CA ARG A 116 29.17 -1.35 22.37
C ARG A 116 30.58 -1.71 21.92
N ALA A 117 31.50 -0.77 22.11
CA ALA A 117 32.93 -1.05 21.95
C ALA A 117 33.45 -1.83 23.17
N LEU A 118 33.99 -3.03 22.95
CA LEU A 118 34.72 -3.80 23.94
C LEU A 118 36.20 -3.39 24.01
N SER A 119 36.73 -2.95 22.87
CA SER A 119 38.06 -2.37 22.71
C SER A 119 38.04 -1.40 21.54
N PRO A 120 39.10 -0.59 21.30
CA PRO A 120 39.18 0.30 20.15
C PRO A 120 39.03 -0.40 18.78
N ARG A 121 39.11 -1.73 18.74
CA ARG A 121 39.03 -2.53 17.51
C ARG A 121 37.94 -3.57 17.52
N ARG A 122 37.18 -3.75 18.62
CA ARG A 122 36.16 -4.79 18.72
C ARG A 122 34.83 -4.20 19.19
N LEU A 123 33.81 -4.42 18.39
CA LEU A 123 32.43 -3.98 18.63
C LEU A 123 31.51 -5.18 18.78
N VAL A 124 30.60 -5.10 19.75
CA VAL A 124 29.49 -6.02 19.86
C VAL A 124 28.20 -5.23 19.60
N MET A 125 27.40 -5.73 18.68
CA MET A 125 26.16 -5.09 18.26
C MET A 125 25.01 -6.07 18.43
N HIS A 126 23.94 -5.59 19.04
CA HIS A 126 22.67 -6.31 19.20
C HIS A 126 21.57 -5.46 18.60
N GLY A 127 20.92 -5.98 17.59
CA GLY A 127 19.85 -5.28 16.89
C GLY A 127 18.74 -6.21 16.47
N ALA A 128 17.61 -5.62 16.11
CA ALA A 128 16.51 -6.31 15.51
C ALA A 128 15.82 -5.47 14.45
N PHE A 129 15.22 -6.15 13.48
CA PHE A 129 14.34 -5.54 12.50
C PHE A 129 13.09 -6.40 12.29
N SER A 130 12.00 -5.74 11.94
CA SER A 130 10.74 -6.39 11.57
C SER A 130 10.74 -6.71 10.09
N LEU A 131 10.39 -7.94 9.73
CA LEU A 131 10.13 -8.40 8.37
C LEU A 131 8.61 -8.57 8.20
N TYR A 132 8.00 -7.68 7.44
CA TYR A 132 6.60 -7.73 7.04
C TYR A 132 6.47 -8.56 5.78
N ALA A 133 5.51 -9.47 5.76
CA ALA A 133 5.19 -10.30 4.61
C ALA A 133 3.69 -10.32 4.38
N LYS A 134 3.28 -9.95 3.16
CA LYS A 134 1.89 -9.98 2.73
C LYS A 134 1.80 -10.69 1.39
N VAL A 135 0.88 -11.64 1.28
CA VAL A 135 0.60 -12.34 0.02
C VAL A 135 -0.80 -11.97 -0.41
N LEU A 136 -0.89 -11.37 -1.58
CA LEU A 136 -2.14 -11.00 -2.23
C LEU A 136 -2.51 -12.04 -3.28
N SER A 137 -3.80 -12.25 -3.45
CA SER A 137 -4.38 -13.07 -4.51
C SER A 137 -5.70 -12.47 -4.98
N SER A 138 -6.16 -12.86 -6.14
CA SER A 138 -7.51 -12.54 -6.61
C SER A 138 -8.52 -13.52 -6.00
N ALA A 139 -9.65 -12.99 -5.55
CA ALA A 139 -10.79 -13.81 -5.13
C ALA A 139 -12.03 -13.41 -5.92
N LYS A 140 -12.78 -14.43 -6.36
CA LYS A 140 -14.06 -14.24 -7.06
C LYS A 140 -15.20 -14.23 -6.04
N THR A 141 -15.97 -13.16 -6.04
CA THR A 141 -17.21 -13.06 -5.27
C THR A 141 -18.38 -13.25 -6.22
N SER A 142 -19.13 -14.32 -6.02
CA SER A 142 -20.33 -14.59 -6.83
C SER A 142 -21.48 -13.71 -6.39
N ILE A 143 -22.19 -13.14 -7.37
CA ILE A 143 -23.44 -12.42 -7.16
C ILE A 143 -24.58 -13.38 -7.48
N TYR A 144 -25.53 -13.50 -6.55
CA TYR A 144 -26.72 -14.30 -6.78
C TYR A 144 -27.53 -13.77 -7.97
N SER A 145 -27.85 -14.64 -8.91
CA SER A 145 -28.70 -14.34 -10.07
C SER A 145 -29.94 -15.23 -10.00
N PRO A 146 -31.16 -14.67 -9.88
CA PRO A 146 -32.35 -15.49 -9.81
C PRO A 146 -32.57 -16.21 -11.12
N PRO A 147 -32.88 -17.52 -11.11
CA PRO A 147 -33.21 -18.26 -12.34
C PRO A 147 -34.49 -17.70 -12.98
N ALA A 148 -34.48 -17.50 -14.29
CA ALA A 148 -35.56 -16.88 -15.05
C ALA A 148 -36.91 -17.67 -15.02
N GLU A 149 -36.88 -18.94 -14.64
CA GLU A 149 -38.06 -19.84 -14.74
C GLU A 149 -38.86 -20.03 -13.45
N ASN A 150 -38.41 -19.51 -12.28
CA ASN A 150 -38.93 -19.95 -10.98
C ASN A 150 -39.98 -19.04 -10.33
N CYS A 151 -40.59 -18.09 -11.02
CA CYS A 151 -41.54 -17.13 -10.42
C CYS A 151 -40.98 -16.46 -9.16
N LEU A 152 -39.65 -16.21 -9.15
CA LEU A 152 -38.95 -15.48 -8.14
C LEU A 152 -38.98 -14.00 -8.49
N GLU A 153 -39.54 -13.22 -7.59
CA GLU A 153 -39.36 -11.76 -7.59
C GLU A 153 -38.06 -11.43 -6.90
N ALA A 154 -37.26 -10.55 -7.50
CA ALA A 154 -35.97 -10.12 -6.96
C ALA A 154 -35.89 -8.60 -6.92
N GLN A 155 -35.54 -8.08 -5.76
CA GLN A 155 -35.25 -6.66 -5.59
C GLN A 155 -33.80 -6.40 -6.00
N LEU A 156 -33.62 -5.65 -7.07
CA LEU A 156 -32.31 -5.28 -7.61
C LEU A 156 -31.88 -3.91 -7.09
N MET A 157 -30.62 -3.82 -6.73
CA MET A 157 -29.93 -2.55 -6.45
C MET A 157 -28.77 -2.42 -7.44
N ASN A 158 -28.75 -1.32 -8.18
CA ASN A 158 -27.61 -0.98 -9.02
C ASN A 158 -26.49 -0.42 -8.16
N ILE A 159 -25.28 -0.96 -8.28
CA ILE A 159 -24.09 -0.56 -7.56
C ILE A 159 -22.93 -0.35 -8.53
N LYS A 160 -22.05 0.58 -8.22
CA LYS A 160 -20.74 0.64 -8.85
C LYS A 160 -19.78 -0.27 -8.12
N CYS A 161 -19.02 -1.05 -8.84
CA CYS A 161 -18.05 -1.98 -8.27
C CYS A 161 -16.74 -1.95 -9.06
N ALA A 162 -15.64 -1.65 -8.38
CA ALA A 162 -14.30 -1.80 -8.93
C ALA A 162 -13.92 -3.28 -8.87
N SER A 163 -13.90 -3.93 -10.03
CA SER A 163 -13.47 -5.32 -10.18
C SER A 163 -12.00 -5.36 -10.52
N LEU A 164 -11.23 -6.21 -9.81
CA LEU A 164 -9.85 -6.49 -10.11
C LEU A 164 -9.77 -7.25 -11.45
N THR A 165 -9.10 -6.68 -12.42
CA THR A 165 -8.89 -7.29 -13.75
C THR A 165 -7.47 -7.79 -13.93
N SER A 166 -6.52 -7.21 -13.21
CA SER A 166 -5.11 -7.55 -13.28
C SER A 166 -4.47 -7.51 -11.90
N LEU A 167 -3.61 -8.47 -11.63
CA LEU A 167 -2.75 -8.52 -10.46
C LEU A 167 -1.43 -9.14 -10.88
N CYS A 168 -0.39 -8.33 -11.06
CA CYS A 168 0.89 -8.83 -11.53
C CYS A 168 2.08 -8.22 -10.79
N GLN A 169 3.20 -8.96 -10.81
CA GLN A 169 4.44 -8.56 -10.17
C GLN A 169 5.63 -9.07 -10.99
N GLU A 170 6.56 -8.19 -11.27
CA GLU A 170 7.78 -8.54 -11.99
C GLU A 170 9.02 -7.95 -11.32
N GLN A 171 10.09 -8.75 -11.24
CA GLN A 171 11.39 -8.31 -10.75
C GLN A 171 12.33 -8.05 -11.93
N PHE A 172 13.03 -6.94 -11.88
CA PHE A 172 13.99 -6.56 -12.90
C PHE A 172 15.24 -5.93 -12.28
N SER A 173 16.33 -5.89 -13.04
CA SER A 173 17.59 -5.30 -12.59
C SER A 173 17.91 -4.06 -13.41
N VAL A 174 18.44 -3.04 -12.72
CA VAL A 174 19.01 -1.84 -13.32
C VAL A 174 20.48 -1.81 -12.98
N VAL A 175 21.33 -1.95 -14.00
CA VAL A 175 22.78 -1.92 -13.86
C VAL A 175 23.32 -0.71 -14.62
N GLU A 176 24.03 0.18 -13.92
CA GLU A 176 24.53 1.42 -14.50
C GLU A 176 25.96 1.73 -14.02
N GLU A 177 26.78 2.27 -14.91
CA GLU A 177 28.09 2.82 -14.60
C GLU A 177 28.00 4.35 -14.50
N VAL A 178 28.08 4.86 -13.29
CA VAL A 178 27.94 6.28 -13.00
C VAL A 178 29.32 6.94 -12.92
N SER A 179 29.57 7.90 -13.79
CA SER A 179 30.76 8.74 -13.71
C SER A 179 30.60 9.82 -12.65
N VAL A 180 31.60 10.00 -11.82
CA VAL A 180 31.65 11.06 -10.79
C VAL A 180 31.83 12.46 -11.42
N GLY A 181 32.20 12.52 -12.71
CA GLY A 181 32.41 13.78 -13.46
C GLY A 181 33.55 14.61 -12.87
N ASP A 182 33.28 15.91 -12.67
CA ASP A 182 34.25 16.84 -12.09
C ASP A 182 34.29 16.84 -10.55
N LYS A 183 33.48 15.99 -9.91
CA LYS A 183 33.50 15.84 -8.46
C LYS A 183 34.80 15.17 -7.99
N PRO A 184 35.19 15.37 -6.72
CA PRO A 184 36.34 14.68 -6.13
C PRO A 184 36.19 13.16 -6.22
N VAL A 185 37.32 12.48 -6.27
CA VAL A 185 37.41 11.01 -6.32
C VAL A 185 36.71 10.40 -5.09
N ILE A 186 35.98 9.30 -5.29
CA ILE A 186 35.41 8.52 -4.20
C ILE A 186 36.44 7.50 -3.72
N GLU A 187 36.94 7.66 -2.51
CA GLU A 187 37.85 6.67 -1.89
C GLU A 187 37.10 5.65 -1.03
N SER A 188 36.07 6.11 -0.31
CA SER A 188 35.25 5.25 0.55
C SER A 188 33.84 5.81 0.68
N ILE A 189 32.83 4.94 0.58
CA ILE A 189 31.43 5.31 0.77
C ILE A 189 31.10 5.26 2.28
N LEU A 190 30.59 6.34 2.84
CA LEU A 190 30.18 6.45 4.23
C LEU A 190 28.71 6.11 4.43
N SER A 191 27.83 6.60 3.54
CA SER A 191 26.41 6.29 3.58
C SER A 191 25.79 6.35 2.18
N THR A 192 24.79 5.53 1.99
CA THR A 192 23.99 5.41 0.77
C THR A 192 22.54 5.60 1.09
N ASP A 193 21.86 6.48 0.36
CA ASP A 193 20.40 6.65 0.39
C ASP A 193 19.90 6.47 -1.04
N ILE A 194 19.02 5.48 -1.24
CA ILE A 194 18.46 5.16 -2.55
C ILE A 194 16.93 5.13 -2.40
N SER A 195 16.27 5.84 -3.30
CA SER A 195 14.81 5.78 -3.43
C SER A 195 14.41 5.60 -4.89
N VAL A 196 13.30 4.89 -5.10
CA VAL A 196 12.69 4.70 -6.42
C VAL A 196 11.35 5.41 -6.45
N ASN A 197 11.00 5.97 -7.60
CA ASN A 197 9.73 6.66 -7.81
C ASN A 197 9.17 6.34 -9.19
N ILE A 198 7.91 5.94 -9.25
CA ILE A 198 7.17 5.86 -10.50
C ILE A 198 6.68 7.26 -10.86
N THR A 199 7.06 7.75 -12.02
CA THR A 199 6.70 9.08 -12.51
C THR A 199 5.49 9.06 -13.42
N ASP A 200 5.34 7.98 -14.21
CA ASP A 200 4.24 7.82 -15.15
C ASP A 200 3.96 6.34 -15.42
N THR A 201 2.70 6.00 -15.69
CA THR A 201 2.29 4.66 -16.08
C THR A 201 1.33 4.70 -17.24
N LYS A 202 1.52 3.82 -18.21
CA LYS A 202 0.62 3.66 -19.35
C LYS A 202 0.26 2.20 -19.54
N ALA A 203 -1.05 1.91 -19.45
CA ALA A 203 -1.59 0.62 -19.79
C ALA A 203 -1.89 0.54 -21.29
N VAL A 204 -1.59 -0.58 -21.89
CA VAL A 204 -2.03 -1.01 -23.21
C VAL A 204 -2.46 -2.47 -23.09
N THR A 205 -3.25 -2.98 -24.02
CA THR A 205 -3.79 -4.35 -23.92
C THR A 205 -2.70 -5.38 -23.59
N GLY A 206 -2.81 -5.98 -22.40
CA GLY A 206 -1.91 -7.03 -21.91
C GLY A 206 -0.54 -6.57 -21.42
N LYS A 207 -0.26 -5.25 -21.37
CA LYS A 207 1.04 -4.72 -20.97
C LYS A 207 0.92 -3.42 -20.17
N LEU A 208 1.75 -3.29 -19.15
CA LEU A 208 1.96 -2.04 -18.43
C LEU A 208 3.36 -1.50 -18.74
N MET A 209 3.41 -0.24 -19.16
CA MET A 209 4.64 0.54 -19.24
C MET A 209 4.76 1.42 -18.01
N ALA A 210 5.84 1.30 -17.26
CA ALA A 210 6.12 2.11 -16.09
C ALA A 210 7.42 2.89 -16.31
N ASN A 211 7.34 4.22 -16.22
CA ASN A 211 8.49 5.11 -16.19
C ASN A 211 8.77 5.50 -14.75
N GLY A 212 10.02 5.55 -14.39
CA GLY A 212 10.41 5.92 -13.04
C GLY A 212 11.81 6.51 -12.97
N GLU A 213 12.15 6.93 -11.76
CA GLU A 213 13.43 7.54 -11.43
C GLU A 213 13.98 6.91 -10.16
N ILE A 214 15.27 6.55 -10.21
CA ILE A 214 16.04 6.12 -9.04
C ILE A 214 16.88 7.32 -8.60
N ASN A 215 16.69 7.74 -7.35
CA ASN A 215 17.47 8.81 -6.76
C ASN A 215 18.53 8.22 -5.84
N LEU A 216 19.79 8.39 -6.18
CA LEU A 216 20.94 7.94 -5.43
C LEU A 216 21.63 9.13 -4.78
N LYS A 217 21.75 9.10 -3.44
CA LYS A 217 22.53 10.06 -2.67
C LYS A 217 23.62 9.34 -1.91
N LEU A 218 24.86 9.77 -2.12
CA LEU A 218 26.02 9.24 -1.44
C LEU A 218 26.70 10.32 -0.61
N LEU A 219 27.11 9.96 0.59
CA LEU A 219 28.14 10.63 1.34
C LEU A 219 29.40 9.77 1.29
N TYR A 220 30.53 10.32 0.89
CA TYR A 220 31.78 9.59 0.70
C TYR A 220 32.98 10.38 1.18
N ILE A 221 34.08 9.68 1.36
CA ILE A 221 35.41 10.27 1.64
C ILE A 221 36.11 10.52 0.31
N THR A 222 36.62 11.75 0.14
CA THR A 222 37.35 12.16 -1.05
C THR A 222 38.86 11.96 -0.90
N ASP A 223 39.34 12.00 0.33
CA ASP A 223 40.73 11.75 0.71
C ASP A 223 40.79 11.14 2.12
N VAL A 224 41.21 9.90 2.20
CA VAL A 224 41.34 9.16 3.47
C VAL A 224 42.38 9.80 4.38
N GLU A 225 43.41 10.50 3.84
CA GLU A 225 44.44 11.15 4.64
C GLU A 225 43.91 12.38 5.38
N SER A 226 43.16 13.25 4.73
CA SER A 226 42.58 14.46 5.32
C SER A 226 41.24 14.23 6.00
N GLY A 227 40.52 13.15 5.64
CA GLY A 227 39.15 12.88 6.08
C GLY A 227 38.11 13.79 5.43
N GLU A 228 38.47 14.44 4.30
CA GLU A 228 37.54 15.30 3.58
C GLU A 228 36.38 14.48 2.98
N THR A 229 35.18 15.06 3.02
CA THR A 229 33.96 14.40 2.57
C THR A 229 33.34 15.07 1.36
N GLY A 230 32.79 14.27 0.45
CA GLY A 230 32.04 14.70 -0.72
C GLY A 230 30.61 14.16 -0.73
N LYS A 231 29.77 14.76 -1.57
CA LYS A 231 28.37 14.33 -1.80
C LYS A 231 28.14 14.11 -3.27
N LEU A 232 27.41 13.05 -3.57
CA LEU A 232 26.92 12.74 -4.91
C LEU A 232 25.39 12.61 -4.83
N ASP A 233 24.69 13.41 -5.61
CA ASP A 233 23.26 13.25 -5.92
C ASP A 233 23.17 12.87 -7.39
N TYR A 234 22.58 11.72 -7.68
CA TYR A 234 22.44 11.19 -9.02
C TYR A 234 21.02 10.70 -9.25
N LEU A 235 20.43 11.12 -10.36
CA LEU A 235 19.09 10.73 -10.78
C LEU A 235 19.22 9.82 -11.99
N LEU A 236 18.75 8.58 -11.88
CA LEU A 236 18.77 7.57 -12.93
C LEU A 236 17.34 7.28 -13.38
N PRO A 237 16.94 7.69 -14.59
CA PRO A 237 15.63 7.32 -15.13
C PRO A 237 15.63 5.85 -15.56
N PHE A 238 14.49 5.18 -15.42
CA PHE A 238 14.28 3.84 -15.95
C PHE A 238 12.92 3.74 -16.63
N ASN A 239 12.83 2.78 -17.55
CA ASN A 239 11.59 2.38 -18.20
C ASN A 239 11.48 0.87 -18.14
N GLN A 240 10.35 0.38 -17.62
CA GLN A 240 10.06 -1.06 -17.55
C GLN A 240 8.72 -1.35 -18.20
N ILE A 241 8.66 -2.40 -18.99
CA ILE A 241 7.44 -2.96 -19.57
C ILE A 241 7.23 -4.31 -18.95
N ILE A 242 6.06 -4.53 -18.36
CA ILE A 242 5.67 -5.81 -17.78
C ILE A 242 4.45 -6.37 -18.48
N ASP A 243 4.37 -7.70 -18.57
CA ASP A 243 3.21 -8.39 -19.09
C ASP A 243 2.17 -8.53 -17.99
N CYS A 244 0.96 -7.97 -18.23
CA CYS A 244 -0.15 -7.97 -17.28
C CYS A 244 -1.42 -8.45 -18.01
N GLU A 245 -1.82 -9.68 -17.75
CA GLU A 245 -3.06 -10.20 -18.30
C GLU A 245 -4.28 -9.47 -17.72
N GLY A 246 -5.23 -9.10 -18.57
CA GLY A 246 -6.47 -8.43 -18.15
C GLY A 246 -6.42 -6.91 -18.09
N ILE A 247 -5.26 -6.30 -18.40
CA ILE A 247 -5.10 -4.83 -18.45
C ILE A 247 -5.42 -4.27 -19.83
N ASP A 248 -6.04 -3.09 -19.84
CA ASP A 248 -6.27 -2.28 -21.04
C ASP A 248 -6.18 -0.77 -20.75
N GLU A 249 -6.52 0.06 -21.74
CA GLU A 249 -6.46 1.52 -21.64
C GLU A 249 -7.48 2.13 -20.64
N ASN A 250 -8.53 1.38 -20.28
CA ASN A 250 -9.57 1.81 -19.34
C ASN A 250 -9.28 1.37 -17.90
N THR A 251 -8.23 0.57 -17.70
CA THR A 251 -7.88 0.04 -16.39
C THR A 251 -7.29 1.13 -15.49
N ILE A 252 -7.83 1.26 -14.29
CA ILE A 252 -7.26 2.09 -13.23
C ILE A 252 -6.15 1.30 -12.56
N ASN A 253 -4.89 1.68 -12.82
CA ASN A 253 -3.73 0.94 -12.34
C ASN A 253 -3.18 1.53 -11.05
N CYS A 254 -3.05 0.73 -10.00
CA CYS A 254 -2.30 1.04 -8.80
C CYS A 254 -0.93 0.38 -8.92
N VAL A 255 0.12 1.18 -9.12
CA VAL A 255 1.46 0.69 -9.41
C VAL A 255 2.42 1.14 -8.31
N SER A 256 3.20 0.21 -7.78
CA SER A 256 4.28 0.47 -6.85
C SER A 256 5.58 -0.18 -7.34
N CYS A 257 6.71 0.39 -6.93
CA CYS A 257 8.03 -0.15 -7.23
C CYS A 257 8.89 -0.16 -5.98
N ASP A 258 9.33 -1.33 -5.56
CA ASP A 258 10.13 -1.54 -4.37
C ASP A 258 11.58 -1.88 -4.71
N ILE A 259 12.52 -1.40 -3.90
CA ILE A 259 13.93 -1.80 -3.97
C ILE A 259 14.10 -3.09 -3.17
N MET A 260 14.40 -4.19 -3.85
CA MET A 260 14.66 -5.48 -3.22
C MET A 260 16.05 -5.53 -2.62
N SER A 261 17.04 -5.20 -3.43
CA SER A 261 18.43 -5.12 -3.02
C SER A 261 19.21 -4.16 -3.92
N TYR A 262 20.31 -3.68 -3.40
CA TYR A 262 21.27 -2.90 -4.17
C TYR A 262 22.70 -3.23 -3.78
N ASP A 263 23.59 -3.04 -4.73
CA ASP A 263 25.02 -3.13 -4.54
C ASP A 263 25.71 -1.95 -5.26
N ILE A 264 26.60 -1.28 -4.57
CA ILE A 264 27.33 -0.13 -5.10
C ILE A 264 28.81 -0.38 -4.89
N ARG A 265 29.56 -0.45 -5.99
CA ARG A 265 30.99 -0.74 -5.97
C ARG A 265 31.77 0.31 -6.74
N LEU A 266 32.97 0.59 -6.26
CA LEU A 266 33.94 1.35 -7.03
C LEU A 266 34.59 0.41 -8.05
N LYS A 267 34.58 0.81 -9.32
CA LYS A 267 35.25 0.12 -10.42
C LYS A 267 36.35 1.02 -10.99
N ASN A 268 37.54 0.52 -11.06
CA ASN A 268 38.63 1.26 -11.72
C ASN A 268 38.35 1.34 -13.22
N ASP A 269 38.25 2.55 -13.76
CA ASP A 269 38.15 2.75 -15.18
C ASP A 269 39.55 2.58 -15.81
N VAL A 270 39.66 1.69 -16.79
CA VAL A 270 40.91 1.44 -17.52
C VAL A 270 41.30 2.62 -18.41
N MET A 271 40.34 3.50 -18.72
CA MET A 271 40.52 4.62 -19.65
C MET A 271 40.62 6.00 -18.95
N SER A 272 40.29 6.08 -17.68
CA SER A 272 40.38 7.33 -16.89
C SER A 272 41.05 7.09 -15.54
N ASP A 273 41.73 8.11 -15.03
CA ASP A 273 42.33 8.06 -13.68
C ASP A 273 41.27 8.15 -12.55
N LYS A 274 39.96 8.27 -12.87
CA LYS A 274 38.88 8.37 -11.90
C LYS A 274 38.09 7.06 -11.84
N PRO A 275 37.80 6.54 -10.67
CA PRO A 275 36.95 5.37 -10.53
C PRO A 275 35.53 5.67 -11.01
N LEU A 276 34.89 4.68 -11.64
CA LEU A 276 33.45 4.65 -11.92
C LEU A 276 32.72 4.02 -10.74
N LEU A 277 31.49 4.45 -10.54
CA LEU A 277 30.57 3.83 -9.60
C LEU A 277 29.69 2.83 -10.35
N LEU A 278 29.84 1.54 -10.07
CA LEU A 278 28.95 0.50 -10.56
C LEU A 278 27.77 0.39 -9.63
N LEU A 279 26.59 0.66 -10.17
CA LEU A 279 25.30 0.55 -9.48
C LEU A 279 24.57 -0.69 -10.01
N ASP A 280 24.24 -1.63 -9.13
CA ASP A 280 23.45 -2.82 -9.42
C ASP A 280 22.24 -2.84 -8.48
N LEU A 281 21.04 -2.65 -9.03
CA LEU A 281 19.78 -2.56 -8.31
C LEU A 281 18.83 -3.66 -8.76
N LYS A 282 18.22 -4.35 -7.81
CA LYS A 282 17.08 -5.23 -8.06
C LYS A 282 15.81 -4.55 -7.60
N LEU A 283 14.90 -4.32 -8.53
CA LEU A 283 13.63 -3.68 -8.33
C LEU A 283 12.49 -4.67 -8.51
N CYS A 284 11.37 -4.41 -7.87
CA CYS A 284 10.15 -5.18 -8.01
C CYS A 284 8.99 -4.24 -8.29
N LEU A 285 8.42 -4.35 -9.49
CA LEU A 285 7.22 -3.64 -9.89
C LEU A 285 5.99 -4.48 -9.56
N THR A 286 5.02 -3.89 -8.90
CA THR A 286 3.73 -4.52 -8.56
C THR A 286 2.61 -3.66 -9.14
N GLU A 287 1.63 -4.32 -9.76
CA GLU A 287 0.48 -3.68 -10.35
C GLU A 287 -0.81 -4.37 -9.88
N GLU A 288 -1.80 -3.56 -9.51
CA GLU A 288 -3.19 -3.92 -9.28
C GLU A 288 -4.07 -3.09 -10.23
N GLY A 289 -4.74 -3.75 -11.17
CA GLY A 289 -5.60 -3.11 -12.18
C GLY A 289 -7.08 -3.31 -11.88
N TYR A 290 -7.84 -2.23 -11.92
CA TYR A 290 -9.26 -2.23 -11.62
C TYR A 290 -10.08 -1.62 -12.76
N VAL A 291 -11.26 -2.17 -13.01
CA VAL A 291 -12.27 -1.59 -13.87
C VAL A 291 -13.54 -1.35 -13.05
N ILE A 292 -14.06 -0.12 -13.09
CA ILE A 292 -15.32 0.22 -12.43
C ILE A 292 -16.47 -0.11 -13.40
N ALA A 293 -17.38 -0.97 -12.96
CA ALA A 293 -18.56 -1.37 -13.70
C ALA A 293 -19.83 -1.18 -12.85
N ASP A 294 -20.95 -0.97 -13.54
CA ASP A 294 -22.26 -1.00 -12.91
C ASP A 294 -22.73 -2.45 -12.81
N GLU A 295 -23.04 -2.90 -11.60
CA GLU A 295 -23.49 -4.24 -11.30
C GLU A 295 -24.85 -4.20 -10.59
N ASN A 296 -25.75 -5.18 -10.94
CA ASN A 296 -27.03 -5.34 -10.27
C ASN A 296 -26.92 -6.45 -9.22
N VAL A 297 -27.14 -6.10 -7.97
CA VAL A 297 -27.11 -7.02 -6.83
C VAL A 297 -28.52 -7.25 -6.31
N VAL A 298 -28.84 -8.51 -6.04
CA VAL A 298 -30.11 -8.89 -5.42
C VAL A 298 -30.05 -8.59 -3.93
N THR A 299 -30.88 -7.66 -3.45
CA THR A 299 -30.93 -7.27 -2.03
C THR A 299 -32.02 -8.00 -1.26
N ASP A 300 -33.05 -8.51 -1.96
CA ASP A 300 -34.11 -9.35 -1.40
C ASP A 300 -34.77 -10.19 -2.50
N ALA A 301 -35.39 -11.31 -2.13
CA ALA A 301 -36.10 -12.17 -3.07
C ALA A 301 -37.24 -12.93 -2.38
N TYR A 302 -38.33 -13.21 -3.12
CA TYR A 302 -39.43 -14.08 -2.69
C TYR A 302 -40.09 -14.76 -3.91
N SER A 303 -40.81 -15.83 -3.67
CA SER A 303 -41.61 -16.50 -4.74
C SER A 303 -43.07 -16.19 -4.58
N VAL A 304 -43.75 -15.99 -5.70
CA VAL A 304 -45.21 -15.84 -5.74
C VAL A 304 -45.95 -17.20 -5.66
N LYS A 305 -45.24 -18.34 -5.79
CA LYS A 305 -45.85 -19.68 -5.81
C LYS A 305 -45.58 -20.51 -4.58
N CYS A 306 -44.41 -20.37 -3.99
CA CYS A 306 -43.98 -21.24 -2.88
C CYS A 306 -43.34 -20.40 -1.77
N ALA A 307 -43.33 -20.93 -0.56
CA ALA A 307 -42.57 -20.30 0.53
C ALA A 307 -41.09 -20.28 0.19
N THR A 308 -40.40 -19.19 0.53
CA THR A 308 -38.97 -18.99 0.27
C THR A 308 -38.25 -18.50 1.50
N GLN A 309 -36.98 -18.86 1.60
CA GLN A 309 -36.08 -18.36 2.64
C GLN A 309 -34.79 -17.85 1.98
N PRO A 310 -34.61 -16.54 1.81
CA PRO A 310 -33.38 -15.98 1.31
C PRO A 310 -32.26 -16.07 2.36
N ALA A 311 -31.09 -16.50 1.94
CA ALA A 311 -29.84 -16.38 2.70
C ALA A 311 -29.13 -15.09 2.30
N PHE A 312 -28.48 -14.43 3.26
CA PHE A 312 -27.84 -13.15 3.03
C PHE A 312 -26.34 -13.21 3.31
N THR A 313 -25.59 -12.43 2.56
CA THR A 313 -24.16 -12.18 2.78
C THR A 313 -23.88 -10.69 2.80
N GLN A 314 -22.73 -10.30 3.36
CA GLN A 314 -22.23 -8.94 3.31
C GLN A 314 -21.18 -8.85 2.19
N LEU A 315 -21.45 -8.01 1.19
CA LEU A 315 -20.52 -7.71 0.12
C LEU A 315 -19.74 -6.45 0.49
N ASN A 316 -18.44 -6.60 0.72
CA ASN A 316 -17.53 -5.47 0.86
C ASN A 316 -17.02 -5.11 -0.53
N ILE A 317 -17.48 -4.00 -1.07
CA ILE A 317 -17.12 -3.54 -2.40
C ILE A 317 -16.31 -2.25 -2.33
N VAL A 318 -15.56 -1.99 -3.38
CA VAL A 318 -14.96 -0.69 -3.69
C VAL A 318 -15.78 -0.09 -4.81
N SER A 319 -16.48 1.02 -4.55
CA SER A 319 -17.35 1.66 -5.54
C SER A 319 -16.62 2.68 -6.40
N ASP A 320 -15.51 3.24 -5.92
CA ASP A 320 -14.67 4.18 -6.66
C ASP A 320 -13.22 4.15 -6.17
N LEU A 321 -12.29 4.52 -7.06
CA LEU A 321 -10.86 4.58 -6.82
C LEU A 321 -10.28 5.87 -7.39
N ALA A 322 -9.42 6.52 -6.62
CA ALA A 322 -8.67 7.70 -7.07
C ALA A 322 -7.20 7.65 -6.64
N LYS A 323 -6.33 8.18 -7.51
CA LYS A 323 -4.94 8.46 -7.16
C LYS A 323 -4.80 9.90 -6.73
N LEU A 324 -4.36 10.11 -5.52
CA LEU A 324 -4.10 11.42 -4.95
C LEU A 324 -2.60 11.60 -4.78
N ASN A 325 -2.06 12.69 -5.32
CA ASN A 325 -0.67 13.07 -5.15
C ASN A 325 -0.62 14.48 -4.60
N ASP A 326 0.15 14.68 -3.53
CA ASP A 326 0.31 15.98 -2.90
C ASP A 326 1.69 16.12 -2.26
N SER A 327 2.02 17.31 -1.79
CA SER A 327 3.27 17.58 -1.09
C SER A 327 3.06 18.49 0.11
N HIS A 328 3.82 18.23 1.16
CA HIS A 328 3.82 19.01 2.39
C HIS A 328 5.24 19.43 2.76
N ILE A 329 5.37 20.63 3.28
CA ILE A 329 6.65 21.14 3.79
C ILE A 329 6.56 21.27 5.29
N GLU A 330 7.25 20.35 5.98
CA GLU A 330 7.39 20.42 7.43
C GLU A 330 8.63 21.27 7.80
N LYS A 331 8.45 22.17 8.77
CA LYS A 331 9.49 23.03 9.28
C LYS A 331 9.70 22.74 10.76
N SER A 332 10.94 22.47 11.13
CA SER A 332 11.30 22.17 12.51
C SER A 332 12.65 22.78 12.89
N SER A 333 12.86 22.98 14.17
CA SER A 333 14.13 23.41 14.73
C SER A 333 14.68 22.31 15.62
N VAL A 334 15.91 21.89 15.36
CA VAL A 334 16.62 20.86 16.11
C VAL A 334 17.70 21.54 16.95
N ALA A 335 17.51 21.50 18.26
CA ALA A 335 18.55 21.93 19.19
C ALA A 335 19.61 20.83 19.37
N VAL A 336 20.85 21.26 19.52
CA VAL A 336 21.99 20.39 19.80
C VAL A 336 22.17 20.33 21.32
N ASP A 337 21.95 19.15 21.88
CA ASP A 337 21.90 18.99 23.35
C ASP A 337 23.25 19.22 24.06
N ASN A 338 24.37 18.99 23.35
CA ASN A 338 25.70 19.11 23.93
C ASN A 338 26.72 19.67 22.91
N GLY A 339 26.98 20.96 22.97
CA GLY A 339 28.01 21.60 22.17
C GLY A 339 27.47 22.53 21.10
N LYS A 340 28.38 23.13 20.39
CA LYS A 340 28.12 24.06 19.29
C LYS A 340 28.49 23.41 17.97
N ILE A 341 27.69 23.65 16.93
CA ILE A 341 27.94 23.18 15.56
C ILE A 341 28.67 24.27 14.79
N SER A 342 29.83 23.94 14.24
CA SER A 342 30.56 24.80 13.33
C SER A 342 30.13 24.62 11.89
N LYS A 343 29.79 23.36 11.48
CA LYS A 343 29.43 23.00 10.10
C LYS A 343 28.55 21.77 10.06
N VAL A 344 27.55 21.79 9.23
CA VAL A 344 26.77 20.58 8.89
C VAL A 344 27.43 19.87 7.70
N ILE A 345 27.89 18.63 7.94
CA ILE A 345 28.51 17.77 6.91
C ILE A 345 27.41 17.15 6.03
N ASN A 346 26.39 16.53 6.65
CA ASN A 346 25.29 15.92 5.93
C ASN A 346 23.99 16.01 6.72
N ILE A 347 22.87 16.05 5.98
CA ILE A 347 21.54 15.89 6.52
C ILE A 347 20.77 14.90 5.64
N SER A 348 20.11 13.94 6.26
CA SER A 348 19.36 12.89 5.59
C SER A 348 18.17 12.46 6.44
N SER A 349 17.26 11.69 5.83
CA SER A 349 16.23 10.95 6.55
C SER A 349 16.59 9.46 6.54
N ASN A 350 16.44 8.82 7.70
CA ASN A 350 16.65 7.38 7.80
C ASN A 350 15.35 6.60 7.62
N GLN A 351 14.23 7.15 8.11
CA GLN A 351 12.93 6.50 8.08
C GLN A 351 11.81 7.53 8.02
N ILE A 352 10.75 7.21 7.30
CA ILE A 352 9.47 7.90 7.36
C ILE A 352 8.37 6.89 7.67
N THR A 353 7.45 7.24 8.58
CA THR A 353 6.27 6.43 8.90
C THR A 353 5.02 7.20 8.52
N ALA A 354 3.94 6.51 8.17
CA ALA A 354 2.64 7.11 7.91
C ALA A 354 1.53 6.26 8.50
N ASP A 355 0.57 6.96 9.07
CA ASP A 355 -0.77 6.51 9.38
C ASP A 355 -1.75 7.40 8.64
N TYR A 356 -2.99 6.95 8.44
CA TYR A 356 -4.01 7.77 7.80
C TYR A 356 -5.34 7.71 8.53
N SER A 357 -6.11 8.77 8.37
CA SER A 357 -7.52 8.84 8.77
C SER A 357 -8.33 9.51 7.67
N CYS A 358 -9.57 9.08 7.49
CA CYS A 358 -10.50 9.65 6.52
C CYS A 358 -11.63 10.38 7.25
N ASP A 359 -11.99 11.55 6.77
CA ASP A 359 -13.14 12.34 7.23
C ASP A 359 -13.84 13.03 6.04
N ASP A 360 -14.89 13.82 6.31
CA ASP A 360 -15.66 14.54 5.27
C ASP A 360 -14.82 15.54 4.46
N LYS A 361 -13.61 15.89 4.88
CA LYS A 361 -12.73 16.84 4.20
C LYS A 361 -11.71 16.15 3.31
N GLY A 362 -11.49 14.86 3.52
CA GLY A 362 -10.52 14.09 2.76
C GLY A 362 -9.71 13.11 3.60
N ILE A 363 -8.51 12.82 3.15
CA ILE A 363 -7.59 11.86 3.78
C ILE A 363 -6.46 12.64 4.47
N THR A 364 -6.39 12.52 5.80
CA THR A 364 -5.27 13.05 6.57
C THR A 364 -4.20 12.00 6.70
N VAL A 365 -3.00 12.29 6.20
CA VAL A 365 -1.80 11.46 6.37
C VAL A 365 -0.93 12.09 7.45
N SER A 366 -0.59 11.32 8.47
CA SER A 366 0.24 11.78 9.59
C SER A 366 1.31 10.75 9.94
N GLY A 367 2.40 11.19 10.53
CA GLY A 367 3.48 10.28 10.90
C GLY A 367 4.72 11.01 11.40
N LYS A 368 5.87 10.33 11.28
CA LYS A 368 7.17 10.85 11.74
C LYS A 368 8.23 10.67 10.66
N VAL A 369 9.05 11.70 10.52
CA VAL A 369 10.31 11.62 9.74
C VAL A 369 11.46 11.59 10.71
N ASN A 370 12.31 10.58 10.60
CA ASN A 370 13.55 10.48 11.34
C ASN A 370 14.64 11.25 10.60
N ILE A 371 15.08 12.38 11.15
CA ILE A 371 16.12 13.22 10.57
C ILE A 371 17.46 12.94 11.24
N CYS A 372 18.47 12.73 10.41
CA CYS A 372 19.86 12.48 10.79
C CYS A 372 20.73 13.64 10.34
N ILE A 373 21.46 14.25 11.28
CA ILE A 373 22.39 15.34 11.02
C ILE A 373 23.79 14.88 11.41
N LEU A 374 24.68 14.88 10.46
CA LEU A 374 26.12 14.70 10.68
C LEU A 374 26.77 16.07 10.59
N ALA A 375 27.43 16.50 11.65
CA ALA A 375 27.98 17.85 11.78
C ALA A 375 29.38 17.81 12.41
N GLU A 376 30.10 18.92 12.35
CA GLU A 376 31.33 19.18 13.10
C GLU A 376 31.04 20.13 14.22
N ASN A 377 31.62 19.89 15.39
CA ASN A 377 31.61 20.83 16.50
C ASN A 377 32.69 21.94 16.35
N GLU A 378 32.83 22.82 17.32
CA GLU A 378 33.85 23.88 17.33
C GLU A 378 35.29 23.35 17.27
N ASP A 379 35.54 22.15 17.82
CA ASP A 379 36.83 21.48 17.80
C ASP A 379 37.07 20.67 16.50
N LYS A 380 36.18 20.80 15.49
CA LYS A 380 36.16 20.04 14.23
C LYS A 380 35.98 18.53 14.41
N ILE A 381 35.44 18.11 15.55
CA ILE A 381 35.14 16.70 15.83
C ILE A 381 33.77 16.40 15.29
N PRO A 382 33.60 15.28 14.50
CA PRO A 382 32.30 14.88 13.99
C PRO A 382 31.32 14.49 15.11
N VAL A 383 30.09 14.96 14.98
CA VAL A 383 28.96 14.65 15.87
C VAL A 383 27.76 14.20 15.05
N PHE A 384 26.99 13.28 15.62
CA PHE A 384 25.77 12.77 15.00
C PHE A 384 24.56 13.09 15.87
N ILE A 385 23.53 13.66 15.26
CA ILE A 385 22.30 14.08 15.93
C ILE A 385 21.14 13.43 15.19
N GLU A 386 20.21 12.84 15.94
CA GLU A 386 19.03 12.18 15.39
C GLU A 386 17.78 12.69 16.09
N ARG A 387 16.77 13.07 15.30
CA ARG A 387 15.49 13.58 15.82
C ARG A 387 14.34 13.10 14.96
N ASN A 388 13.23 12.78 15.62
CA ASN A 388 11.97 12.52 14.95
C ASN A 388 11.18 13.82 14.87
N ILE A 389 10.69 14.12 13.68
CA ILE A 389 9.82 15.26 13.39
C ILE A 389 8.45 14.72 13.03
N ASP A 390 7.43 15.14 13.76
CA ASP A 390 6.04 14.80 13.47
C ASP A 390 5.54 15.62 12.27
N TYR A 391 4.73 15.02 11.42
CA TYR A 391 4.06 15.71 10.34
C TYR A 391 2.59 15.31 10.27
N SER A 392 1.76 16.20 9.73
CA SER A 392 0.35 15.92 9.42
C SER A 392 -0.08 16.75 8.22
N HIS A 393 -0.69 16.10 7.22
CA HIS A 393 -1.13 16.74 6.00
C HIS A 393 -2.50 16.26 5.57
N LEU A 394 -3.42 17.19 5.30
CA LEU A 394 -4.75 16.91 4.78
C LEU A 394 -4.71 16.95 3.24
N MET A 395 -4.95 15.81 2.63
CA MET A 395 -5.20 15.69 1.19
C MET A 395 -6.69 15.84 0.95
N THR A 396 -7.10 16.98 0.38
CA THR A 396 -8.52 17.21 0.08
C THR A 396 -8.99 16.26 -1.01
N SER A 397 -10.06 15.55 -0.76
CA SER A 397 -10.67 14.62 -1.69
C SER A 397 -12.19 14.67 -1.58
N SER A 398 -12.91 13.95 -2.46
CA SER A 398 -14.34 13.73 -2.30
C SER A 398 -14.62 13.03 -0.97
N SER A 399 -15.71 13.40 -0.29
CA SER A 399 -16.16 12.74 0.95
C SER A 399 -16.57 11.28 0.77
N GLU A 400 -16.65 10.80 -0.47
CA GLU A 400 -16.94 9.40 -0.79
C GLU A 400 -15.75 8.48 -0.47
N TYR A 401 -14.50 8.98 -0.53
CA TYR A 401 -13.32 8.18 -0.22
C TYR A 401 -13.14 8.04 1.29
N ASN A 402 -13.45 6.87 1.79
CA ASN A 402 -13.44 6.54 3.22
C ASN A 402 -12.32 5.59 3.64
N CYS A 403 -11.44 5.22 2.71
CA CYS A 403 -10.32 4.31 2.92
C CYS A 403 -9.17 4.68 2.00
N ALA A 404 -7.94 4.38 2.43
CA ALA A 404 -6.79 4.31 1.54
C ALA A 404 -6.35 2.86 1.39
N LEU A 405 -6.18 2.39 0.16
CA LEU A 405 -5.62 1.08 -0.14
C LEU A 405 -4.11 1.08 0.04
N TYR A 406 -3.49 2.19 -0.33
CA TYR A 406 -2.05 2.39 -0.30
C TYR A 406 -1.72 3.83 0.07
N VAL A 407 -0.76 4.00 0.98
CA VAL A 407 -0.24 5.31 1.39
C VAL A 407 1.28 5.27 1.37
N GLU A 408 1.89 6.03 0.50
CA GLU A 408 3.34 6.12 0.37
C GLU A 408 3.82 7.56 0.62
N PRO A 409 4.33 7.85 1.82
CA PRO A 409 5.04 9.08 2.09
C PRO A 409 6.49 8.94 1.64
N ARG A 410 7.06 10.00 1.09
CA ARG A 410 8.44 10.03 0.66
C ARG A 410 9.07 11.38 0.96
N VAL A 411 10.25 11.38 1.55
CA VAL A 411 11.06 12.59 1.70
C VAL A 411 11.66 12.96 0.34
N ALA A 412 11.19 14.05 -0.26
CA ALA A 412 11.66 14.54 -1.54
C ALA A 412 12.96 15.35 -1.40
N SER A 413 12.99 16.26 -0.42
CA SER A 413 14.15 17.10 -0.17
C SER A 413 14.24 17.49 1.29
N ILE A 414 15.47 17.70 1.76
CA ILE A 414 15.75 18.27 3.07
C ILE A 414 16.71 19.44 2.87
N SER A 415 16.31 20.61 3.31
CA SER A 415 17.18 21.79 3.38
C SER A 415 17.32 22.26 4.83
N TYR A 416 18.41 22.91 5.13
CA TYR A 416 18.70 23.37 6.48
C TYR A 416 19.35 24.74 6.49
N ARG A 417 19.26 25.40 7.64
CA ARG A 417 19.96 26.63 7.97
C ARG A 417 20.43 26.54 9.42
N LEU A 418 21.66 26.95 9.70
CA LEU A 418 22.11 27.20 11.07
C LEU A 418 21.47 28.52 11.53
N ALA A 419 20.59 28.46 12.52
CA ALA A 419 19.98 29.63 13.12
C ALA A 419 20.99 30.31 14.07
N ASP A 420 21.72 29.49 14.82
CA ASP A 420 22.83 29.83 15.69
C ASP A 420 23.78 28.63 15.80
N ASP A 421 24.79 28.70 16.67
CA ASP A 421 25.78 27.63 16.89
C ASP A 421 25.22 26.39 17.61
N SER A 422 23.95 26.40 18.03
CA SER A 422 23.27 25.33 18.78
C SER A 422 21.96 24.89 18.17
N THR A 423 21.50 25.52 17.08
CA THR A 423 20.17 25.26 16.49
C THR A 423 20.24 25.12 14.98
N VAL A 424 19.75 23.99 14.49
CA VAL A 424 19.58 23.72 13.06
C VAL A 424 18.10 23.83 12.70
N GLU A 425 17.74 24.82 11.90
CA GLU A 425 16.42 24.89 11.28
C GLU A 425 16.37 23.98 10.07
N ILE A 426 15.33 23.16 10.00
CA ILE A 426 15.14 22.16 8.96
C ILE A 426 13.84 22.46 8.21
N ARG A 427 13.89 22.29 6.92
CA ARG A 427 12.74 22.27 6.03
C ARG A 427 12.75 20.95 5.27
N CYS A 428 11.77 20.09 5.58
CA CYS A 428 11.59 18.78 4.98
C CYS A 428 10.39 18.81 4.05
N GLU A 429 10.61 18.54 2.77
CA GLU A 429 9.55 18.36 1.78
C GLU A 429 9.18 16.88 1.72
N ILE A 430 7.91 16.58 1.99
CA ILE A 430 7.34 15.25 1.97
C ILE A 430 6.34 15.18 0.82
N LYS A 431 6.48 14.21 -0.06
CA LYS A 431 5.50 13.90 -1.11
C LYS A 431 4.69 12.70 -0.70
N PHE A 432 3.42 12.72 -1.03
CA PHE A 432 2.47 11.65 -0.75
C PHE A 432 1.89 11.12 -2.05
N ALA A 433 1.87 9.79 -2.19
CA ALA A 433 1.08 9.08 -3.18
C ALA A 433 0.07 8.20 -2.42
N VAL A 434 -1.21 8.44 -2.65
CA VAL A 434 -2.30 7.74 -1.96
C VAL A 434 -3.27 7.17 -2.98
N SER A 435 -3.55 5.87 -2.88
CA SER A 435 -4.65 5.24 -3.60
C SER A 435 -5.88 5.26 -2.68
N ALA A 436 -6.77 6.23 -2.91
CA ALA A 436 -8.01 6.41 -2.17
C ALA A 436 -9.10 5.49 -2.72
N ALA A 437 -9.96 4.96 -1.86
CA ALA A 437 -11.04 4.08 -2.21
C ALA A 437 -12.34 4.47 -1.48
N ALA A 438 -13.46 4.38 -2.20
CA ALA A 438 -14.78 4.42 -1.62
C ALA A 438 -15.21 2.97 -1.32
N LYS A 439 -15.21 2.58 -0.05
CA LYS A 439 -15.64 1.24 0.39
C LYS A 439 -17.06 1.29 0.90
N GLU A 440 -17.85 0.36 0.42
CA GLU A 440 -19.24 0.17 0.82
C GLU A 440 -19.47 -1.27 1.29
N ASN A 441 -20.39 -1.43 2.22
CA ASN A 441 -20.81 -2.72 2.73
C ASN A 441 -22.29 -2.92 2.44
N ILE A 442 -22.59 -3.85 1.52
CA ILE A 442 -23.93 -4.06 0.99
C ILE A 442 -24.42 -5.44 1.41
N ARG A 443 -25.63 -5.48 1.97
CA ARG A 443 -26.31 -6.74 2.25
C ARG A 443 -26.92 -7.26 0.95
N ALA A 444 -26.49 -8.43 0.52
CA ALA A 444 -26.96 -9.10 -0.71
C ALA A 444 -27.48 -10.49 -0.42
N VAL A 445 -28.36 -10.97 -1.28
CA VAL A 445 -28.81 -12.35 -1.26
C VAL A 445 -27.67 -13.23 -1.79
N SER A 446 -27.32 -14.27 -1.04
CA SER A 446 -26.32 -15.27 -1.45
C SER A 446 -26.95 -16.52 -2.04
N ASP A 447 -28.17 -16.86 -1.58
CA ASP A 447 -28.94 -18.01 -2.05
C ASP A 447 -30.42 -17.84 -1.67
N VAL A 448 -31.32 -18.56 -2.34
CA VAL A 448 -32.74 -18.61 -2.01
C VAL A 448 -33.22 -20.05 -1.98
N GLU A 449 -33.55 -20.54 -0.80
CA GLU A 449 -34.20 -21.84 -0.63
C GLU A 449 -35.68 -21.73 -0.95
N ILE A 450 -36.17 -22.57 -1.86
CA ILE A 450 -37.58 -22.64 -2.32
C ILE A 450 -38.20 -23.91 -1.75
N PHE A 451 -39.25 -23.79 -0.96
CA PHE A 451 -39.99 -24.92 -0.38
C PHE A 451 -41.16 -25.32 -1.28
N GLU A 452 -40.91 -26.17 -2.26
CA GLU A 452 -41.95 -26.65 -3.20
C GLU A 452 -43.09 -27.40 -2.50
N ASP A 453 -42.83 -27.99 -1.34
CA ASP A 453 -43.82 -28.67 -0.49
C ASP A 453 -44.73 -27.69 0.28
N LYS A 454 -44.43 -26.39 0.25
CA LYS A 454 -45.20 -25.34 0.90
C LYS A 454 -45.72 -24.32 -0.13
N PRO A 455 -46.70 -24.69 -0.97
CA PRO A 455 -47.26 -23.75 -1.93
C PRO A 455 -47.96 -22.60 -1.21
N VAL A 456 -47.81 -21.39 -1.74
CA VAL A 456 -48.59 -20.24 -1.30
C VAL A 456 -50.04 -20.49 -1.67
N LYS A 457 -50.94 -20.50 -0.67
CA LYS A 457 -52.38 -20.65 -0.90
C LYS A 457 -52.91 -19.32 -1.45
N PRO A 458 -53.55 -19.32 -2.63
CA PRO A 458 -54.20 -18.10 -3.10
C PRO A 458 -55.27 -17.66 -2.08
N GLU A 459 -55.34 -16.37 -1.83
CA GLU A 459 -56.43 -15.81 -1.01
C GLU A 459 -57.72 -16.02 -1.76
N GLU A 460 -58.75 -16.59 -1.09
CA GLU A 460 -60.08 -16.86 -1.67
C GLU A 460 -60.91 -15.58 -1.82
N CYS A 461 -60.28 -14.42 -1.80
CA CYS A 461 -60.95 -13.10 -1.86
C CYS A 461 -60.85 -12.50 -3.25
N ALA A 462 -61.97 -12.04 -3.81
CA ALA A 462 -62.02 -11.34 -5.08
C ALA A 462 -61.32 -9.97 -5.07
N LEU A 463 -61.19 -9.36 -3.89
CA LEU A 463 -60.54 -8.05 -3.70
C LEU A 463 -59.96 -7.97 -2.28
N THR A 464 -58.71 -7.62 -2.17
CA THR A 464 -58.05 -7.31 -0.90
C THR A 464 -57.69 -5.83 -0.87
N LEU A 465 -58.16 -5.13 0.20
CA LEU A 465 -57.82 -3.74 0.45
C LEU A 465 -56.73 -3.70 1.53
N TYR A 466 -55.62 -3.12 1.20
CA TYR A 466 -54.47 -2.95 2.11
C TYR A 466 -54.25 -1.47 2.42
N PHE A 467 -54.02 -1.15 3.67
CA PHE A 467 -53.70 0.20 4.15
C PHE A 467 -52.22 0.24 4.48
N ALA A 468 -51.41 0.81 3.58
CA ALA A 468 -49.99 0.94 3.78
C ALA A 468 -49.66 1.82 4.99
N GLN A 469 -48.67 1.39 5.78
CA GLN A 469 -48.13 2.17 6.90
C GLN A 469 -47.03 3.10 6.41
N ALA A 470 -46.77 4.15 7.19
CA ALA A 470 -45.68 5.05 6.87
C ALA A 470 -44.33 4.29 6.87
N GLY A 471 -43.59 4.37 5.78
CA GLY A 471 -42.29 3.68 5.62
C GLY A 471 -42.36 2.30 4.95
N GLU A 472 -43.55 1.77 4.63
CA GLU A 472 -43.68 0.56 3.82
C GLU A 472 -43.40 0.85 2.34
N SER A 473 -42.70 -0.06 1.69
CA SER A 473 -42.48 -0.01 0.25
C SER A 473 -43.43 -0.93 -0.50
N LEU A 474 -43.67 -0.66 -1.79
CA LEU A 474 -44.43 -1.57 -2.65
C LEU A 474 -43.86 -2.97 -2.65
N TRP A 475 -42.52 -3.09 -2.59
CA TRP A 475 -41.83 -4.36 -2.46
C TRP A 475 -42.23 -5.14 -1.20
N SER A 476 -42.23 -4.47 -0.03
CA SER A 476 -42.58 -5.14 1.22
C SER A 476 -44.04 -5.60 1.24
N ILE A 477 -44.93 -4.83 0.62
CA ILE A 477 -46.35 -5.17 0.47
C ILE A 477 -46.53 -6.35 -0.49
N ALA A 478 -45.92 -6.29 -1.67
CA ALA A 478 -45.93 -7.38 -2.66
C ALA A 478 -45.41 -8.69 -2.07
N LYS A 479 -44.31 -8.62 -1.32
CA LYS A 479 -43.72 -9.77 -0.63
C LYS A 479 -44.62 -10.34 0.45
N SER A 480 -45.27 -9.51 1.28
CA SER A 480 -46.14 -9.99 2.35
C SER A 480 -47.39 -10.70 1.83
N HIS A 481 -47.84 -10.34 0.61
CA HIS A 481 -49.00 -10.94 -0.05
C HIS A 481 -48.63 -11.94 -1.13
N ASN A 482 -47.33 -12.25 -1.29
CA ASN A 482 -46.79 -13.17 -2.35
C ASN A 482 -47.33 -12.82 -3.76
N THR A 483 -47.41 -11.55 -4.09
CA THR A 483 -47.92 -11.02 -5.34
C THR A 483 -46.75 -10.51 -6.18
N ALA A 484 -46.77 -10.69 -7.51
CA ALA A 484 -45.76 -10.11 -8.38
C ALA A 484 -45.78 -8.58 -8.29
N LEU A 485 -44.61 -7.97 -8.13
CA LEU A 485 -44.48 -6.51 -7.93
C LEU A 485 -45.05 -5.73 -9.12
N ASP A 486 -44.73 -6.17 -10.37
CA ASP A 486 -45.23 -5.53 -11.59
C ASP A 486 -46.76 -5.55 -11.66
N LYS A 487 -47.38 -6.69 -11.29
CA LYS A 487 -48.81 -6.84 -11.25
C LYS A 487 -49.46 -5.90 -10.21
N LEU A 488 -48.83 -5.79 -9.03
CA LEU A 488 -49.26 -4.85 -7.99
C LEU A 488 -49.22 -3.39 -8.48
N ILE A 489 -48.17 -3.02 -9.21
CA ILE A 489 -47.97 -1.70 -9.79
C ILE A 489 -49.02 -1.42 -10.88
N GLU A 490 -49.26 -2.34 -11.78
CA GLU A 490 -50.24 -2.20 -12.87
C GLU A 490 -51.65 -2.01 -12.36
N GLU A 491 -52.07 -2.85 -11.40
CA GLU A 491 -53.41 -2.77 -10.80
C GLU A 491 -53.64 -1.51 -9.93
N ASN A 492 -52.58 -0.88 -9.45
CA ASN A 492 -52.63 0.32 -8.61
C ASN A 492 -51.91 1.53 -9.23
N SER A 493 -51.98 1.68 -10.56
CA SER A 493 -51.25 2.67 -11.34
C SER A 493 -51.43 4.12 -10.86
N ALA A 494 -52.60 4.48 -10.26
CA ALA A 494 -52.83 5.79 -9.69
C ALA A 494 -52.02 6.05 -8.40
N ALA A 495 -51.72 5.02 -7.63
CA ALA A 495 -50.90 5.11 -6.41
C ALA A 495 -49.39 4.94 -6.72
N ALA A 496 -49.04 4.17 -7.75
CA ALA A 496 -47.66 3.88 -8.17
C ALA A 496 -46.96 5.07 -8.86
N GLN A 497 -47.69 6.08 -9.35
CA GLN A 497 -47.14 7.30 -9.92
C GLN A 497 -46.36 8.16 -8.90
N ASN A 498 -46.53 7.91 -7.62
CA ASN A 498 -45.72 8.52 -6.55
C ASN A 498 -44.63 7.49 -6.15
N GLU A 499 -43.43 7.63 -6.64
CA GLU A 499 -42.28 6.74 -6.42
C GLU A 499 -41.91 6.50 -4.95
N ASP A 500 -42.55 7.23 -4.01
CA ASP A 500 -42.22 7.16 -2.60
C ASP A 500 -43.49 7.12 -1.74
N ILE A 501 -44.04 5.92 -1.59
CA ILE A 501 -45.18 5.68 -0.66
C ILE A 501 -44.81 6.04 0.78
N SER A 502 -43.52 6.04 1.13
CA SER A 502 -43.02 6.43 2.45
C SER A 502 -43.19 7.91 2.76
N ARG A 503 -43.41 8.76 1.76
CA ARG A 503 -43.64 10.22 1.91
C ARG A 503 -45.10 10.67 1.85
N MET A 504 -46.04 9.76 1.62
CA MET A 504 -47.45 10.12 1.68
C MET A 504 -47.84 10.41 3.13
N PRO A 505 -48.46 11.56 3.41
CA PRO A 505 -49.14 11.76 4.69
C PRO A 505 -50.24 10.72 4.80
N VAL A 506 -50.41 10.13 5.99
CA VAL A 506 -51.36 9.08 6.35
C VAL A 506 -52.75 9.43 5.86
N SER A 507 -53.10 9.14 4.64
CA SER A 507 -54.47 9.11 4.15
C SER A 507 -54.57 8.14 2.95
N TYR A 508 -54.91 6.89 3.30
CA TYR A 508 -55.62 5.92 2.46
C TYR A 508 -55.08 5.69 1.04
N THR A 509 -53.99 4.94 0.89
CA THR A 509 -53.66 4.28 -0.37
C THR A 509 -54.36 2.93 -0.40
N HIS A 510 -55.37 2.77 -1.27
CA HIS A 510 -56.00 1.50 -1.52
C HIS A 510 -55.14 0.75 -2.59
N LEU A 511 -54.47 -0.30 -2.19
CA LEU A 511 -53.76 -1.21 -3.11
C LEU A 511 -54.65 -2.43 -3.37
N ARG A 512 -54.89 -2.76 -4.65
CA ARG A 512 -55.58 -4.02 -5.03
C ARG A 512 -54.54 -5.12 -5.08
N ALA A 513 -54.68 -6.13 -4.24
CA ALA A 513 -53.73 -7.24 -4.18
C ALA A 513 -54.07 -8.44 -5.05
N HIS A 514 -55.30 -8.67 -5.55
CA HIS A 514 -55.61 -9.74 -6.48
C HIS A 514 -57.02 -9.64 -7.08
N GLU A 515 -57.20 -9.75 -8.40
CA GLU A 515 -58.40 -10.23 -9.01
C GLU A 515 -58.12 -11.66 -9.53
N THR A 516 -58.67 -12.69 -8.89
CA THR A 516 -58.81 -13.99 -9.49
C THR A 516 -60.12 -14.01 -10.26
N LEU A 517 -60.12 -13.57 -11.50
CA LEU A 517 -61.08 -14.02 -12.50
C LEU A 517 -60.47 -15.25 -13.20
N SER A 518 -60.65 -16.41 -12.58
CA SER A 518 -60.58 -17.67 -13.32
C SER A 518 -62.05 -18.09 -13.59
N ASP A 519 -62.40 -18.08 -14.85
CA ASP A 519 -63.45 -18.86 -15.49
C ASP A 519 -64.89 -18.71 -15.04
N LEU A 520 -65.60 -17.90 -15.76
CA LEU A 520 -66.94 -18.21 -16.19
C LEU A 520 -66.98 -18.48 -17.68
#